data_d36523182a5d210c1d40d3481f067f3b
#
_entry.id   d36523182a5d210c1d40d3481f067f3b
#
_cell.length_a   1.000
_cell.length_b   1.000
_cell.length_c   1.000
_cell.angle_alpha   90.00
_cell.angle_beta   90.00
_cell.angle_gamma   90.00
#
_symmetry.space_group_name_H-M   'P 1'
#
loop_
_entity.id
_entity.type
_entity.pdbx_description
1 polymer ?
#
loop_
_entity_poly.entity_id
_entity_poly.type
_entity_poly.pdbx_seq_one_letter_code
_entity_poly.pdbx_strand_id
1 'polypeptide(L)'
;ARLERTVCDFRLEKLMDRNIFHLSGGEKQKVACAGVSIMEPEVLVLDEPSSNLDAASISDLRKTLAFWKSQGKTIIVSEHRLYYLRGLADRFIYMKGGKITREYTAEEFNGLSEQARTEIGLRTFALEQLQPPQTPQCTGTELELKQFRFAYPHGSSILHIQDCTIPAGRIVGIIGNNGAGKSTFSRCFCGLEKRCG
;
A
#
# COMPACT_ATOMS: atom_id res chain seq x y z
N ALA A 1 -25.66 -17.16 8.67
CA ALA A 1 -25.72 -15.98 9.57
C ALA A 1 -24.37 -15.25 9.72
N ARG A 2 -23.35 -15.79 10.44
CA ARG A 2 -22.06 -15.06 10.64
C ARG A 2 -21.30 -14.83 9.33
N LEU A 3 -21.16 -15.87 8.50
CA LEU A 3 -20.47 -15.77 7.21
C LEU A 3 -21.12 -14.72 6.31
N GLU A 4 -22.42 -14.77 6.15
CA GLU A 4 -23.18 -13.82 5.31
C GLU A 4 -23.00 -12.37 5.78
N ARG A 5 -23.07 -12.16 7.09
CA ARG A 5 -22.81 -10.84 7.68
C ARG A 5 -21.38 -10.37 7.39
N THR A 6 -20.39 -11.22 7.61
CA THR A 6 -18.98 -10.88 7.34
C THR A 6 -18.76 -10.60 5.84
N VAL A 7 -19.34 -11.39 4.94
CA VAL A 7 -19.27 -11.16 3.50
C VAL A 7 -19.82 -9.77 3.14
N CYS A 8 -20.96 -9.40 3.73
CA CYS A 8 -21.57 -8.09 3.52
C CYS A 8 -20.70 -6.95 4.11
N ASP A 9 -20.27 -7.07 5.37
CA ASP A 9 -19.48 -6.06 6.08
C ASP A 9 -18.15 -5.75 5.35
N PHE A 10 -17.53 -6.77 4.79
CA PHE A 10 -16.27 -6.67 4.03
C PHE A 10 -16.46 -6.54 2.52
N ARG A 11 -17.70 -6.53 2.01
CA ARG A 11 -18.03 -6.44 0.58
C ARG A 11 -17.27 -7.49 -0.25
N LEU A 12 -17.40 -8.76 0.14
CA LEU A 12 -16.69 -9.88 -0.47
C LEU A 12 -17.54 -10.62 -1.51
N GLU A 13 -18.79 -10.22 -1.78
CA GLU A 13 -19.74 -10.92 -2.63
C GLU A 13 -19.12 -11.28 -3.99
N LYS A 14 -18.37 -10.34 -4.59
CA LYS A 14 -17.72 -10.53 -5.90
C LYS A 14 -16.47 -11.42 -5.85
N LEU A 15 -16.01 -11.77 -4.67
CA LEU A 15 -14.79 -12.56 -4.47
C LEU A 15 -15.09 -14.00 -4.09
N MET A 16 -16.33 -14.33 -3.69
CA MET A 16 -16.68 -15.63 -3.14
C MET A 16 -16.38 -16.81 -4.09
N ASP A 17 -16.59 -16.62 -5.39
CA ASP A 17 -16.37 -17.64 -6.39
C ASP A 17 -15.01 -17.54 -7.09
N ARG A 18 -14.14 -16.60 -6.65
CA ARG A 18 -12.83 -16.38 -7.25
C ARG A 18 -11.75 -17.24 -6.58
N ASN A 19 -10.86 -17.77 -7.40
CA ASN A 19 -9.69 -18.47 -6.89
C ASN A 19 -8.77 -17.49 -6.15
N ILE A 20 -8.36 -17.85 -4.92
CA ILE A 20 -7.52 -17.03 -4.04
C ILE A 20 -6.18 -16.65 -4.69
N PHE A 21 -5.64 -17.48 -5.57
CA PHE A 21 -4.39 -17.18 -6.29
C PHE A 21 -4.54 -16.04 -7.30
N HIS A 22 -5.76 -15.77 -7.76
CA HIS A 22 -6.07 -14.70 -8.71
C HIS A 22 -6.50 -13.39 -8.03
N LEU A 23 -6.54 -13.36 -6.69
CA LEU A 23 -6.85 -12.16 -5.94
C LEU A 23 -5.63 -11.22 -5.90
N SER A 24 -5.88 -9.92 -6.03
CA SER A 24 -4.89 -8.88 -5.78
C SER A 24 -4.44 -8.86 -4.31
N GLY A 25 -3.31 -8.18 -4.00
CA GLY A 25 -2.83 -8.05 -2.63
C GLY A 25 -3.88 -7.44 -1.69
N GLY A 26 -4.59 -6.40 -2.13
CA GLY A 26 -5.66 -5.77 -1.33
C GLY A 26 -6.88 -6.67 -1.14
N GLU A 27 -7.28 -7.44 -2.17
CA GLU A 27 -8.37 -8.41 -2.04
C GLU A 27 -7.99 -9.55 -1.07
N LYS A 28 -6.75 -10.06 -1.16
CA LYS A 28 -6.23 -11.07 -0.19
C LYS A 28 -6.24 -10.53 1.24
N GLN A 29 -5.77 -9.29 1.44
CA GLN A 29 -5.80 -8.64 2.76
C GLN A 29 -7.23 -8.52 3.29
N LYS A 30 -8.17 -8.10 2.45
CA LYS A 30 -9.58 -7.98 2.81
C LYS A 30 -10.19 -9.32 3.21
N VAL A 31 -9.90 -10.39 2.47
CA VAL A 31 -10.34 -11.77 2.81
C VAL A 31 -9.70 -12.23 4.12
N ALA A 32 -8.42 -11.96 4.36
CA ALA A 32 -7.74 -12.28 5.62
C ALA A 32 -8.38 -11.55 6.82
N CYS A 33 -8.64 -10.25 6.68
CA CYS A 33 -9.34 -9.46 7.70
C CYS A 33 -10.74 -10.02 8.00
N ALA A 34 -11.50 -10.39 6.97
CA ALA A 34 -12.81 -10.99 7.13
C ALA A 34 -12.75 -12.35 7.84
N GLY A 35 -11.76 -13.19 7.49
CA GLY A 35 -11.54 -14.49 8.14
C GLY A 35 -11.24 -14.37 9.65
N VAL A 36 -10.52 -13.33 10.05
CA VAL A 36 -10.30 -13.05 11.46
C VAL A 36 -11.58 -12.48 12.10
N SER A 37 -12.27 -11.58 11.40
CA SER A 37 -13.49 -10.91 11.90
C SER A 37 -14.63 -11.88 12.21
N ILE A 38 -14.76 -12.97 11.43
CA ILE A 38 -15.82 -13.98 11.63
C ILE A 38 -15.71 -14.71 12.97
N MET A 39 -14.50 -14.75 13.56
CA MET A 39 -14.26 -15.32 14.89
C MET A 39 -14.69 -14.39 16.03
N GLU A 40 -15.04 -13.15 15.72
CA GLU A 40 -15.47 -12.10 16.66
C GLU A 40 -14.48 -11.88 17.85
N PRO A 41 -13.14 -11.81 17.61
CA PRO A 41 -12.19 -11.63 18.69
C PRO A 41 -12.38 -10.27 19.37
N GLU A 42 -12.04 -10.19 20.66
CA GLU A 42 -12.03 -8.93 21.41
C GLU A 42 -10.75 -8.13 21.12
N VAL A 43 -9.66 -8.83 20.85
CA VAL A 43 -8.34 -8.25 20.55
C VAL A 43 -7.85 -8.70 19.17
N LEU A 44 -7.44 -7.75 18.35
CA LEU A 44 -6.88 -7.97 17.03
C LEU A 44 -5.42 -7.49 17.05
N VAL A 45 -4.52 -8.33 16.52
CA VAL A 45 -3.11 -7.99 16.37
C VAL A 45 -2.75 -8.07 14.89
N LEU A 46 -2.24 -6.99 14.34
CA LEU A 46 -1.83 -6.90 12.94
C LEU A 46 -0.36 -6.48 12.86
N ASP A 47 0.42 -7.27 12.15
CA ASP A 47 1.84 -7.01 11.91
C ASP A 47 2.03 -6.58 10.45
N GLU A 48 2.52 -5.35 10.25
CA GLU A 48 2.74 -4.71 8.95
C GLU A 48 1.58 -4.89 7.95
N PRO A 49 0.32 -4.64 8.34
CA PRO A 49 -0.83 -4.94 7.48
C PRO A 49 -0.88 -4.10 6.20
N SER A 50 -0.13 -2.99 6.13
CA SER A 50 -0.04 -2.16 4.93
C SER A 50 1.03 -2.60 3.94
N SER A 51 1.82 -3.64 4.27
CA SER A 51 2.89 -4.15 3.41
C SER A 51 2.34 -4.59 2.05
N ASN A 52 2.99 -4.16 0.97
CA ASN A 52 2.60 -4.47 -0.41
C ASN A 52 1.21 -3.99 -0.86
N LEU A 53 0.55 -3.12 -0.08
CA LEU A 53 -0.72 -2.51 -0.46
C LEU A 53 -0.49 -1.21 -1.24
N ASP A 54 -1.34 -0.95 -2.23
CA ASP A 54 -1.44 0.35 -2.88
C ASP A 54 -2.29 1.33 -2.04
N ALA A 55 -2.33 2.60 -2.44
CA ALA A 55 -3.02 3.64 -1.70
C ALA A 55 -4.53 3.36 -1.50
N ALA A 56 -5.18 2.76 -2.50
CA ALA A 56 -6.60 2.40 -2.41
C ALA A 56 -6.82 1.29 -1.38
N SER A 57 -5.99 0.25 -1.42
CA SER A 57 -6.05 -0.87 -0.46
C SER A 57 -5.71 -0.42 0.97
N ILE A 58 -4.78 0.53 1.15
CA ILE A 58 -4.50 1.12 2.47
C ILE A 58 -5.70 1.92 2.98
N SER A 59 -6.39 2.66 2.10
CA SER A 59 -7.62 3.36 2.47
C SER A 59 -8.71 2.37 2.95
N ASP A 60 -8.85 1.23 2.28
CA ASP A 60 -9.82 0.20 2.70
C ASP A 60 -9.40 -0.48 4.00
N LEU A 61 -8.11 -0.75 4.21
CA LEU A 61 -7.59 -1.24 5.50
C LEU A 61 -7.92 -0.26 6.63
N ARG A 62 -7.71 1.05 6.42
CA ARG A 62 -8.08 2.09 7.39
C ARG A 62 -9.57 2.04 7.75
N LYS A 63 -10.44 1.87 6.77
CA LYS A 63 -11.90 1.73 7.01
C LYS A 63 -12.20 0.48 7.84
N THR A 64 -11.53 -0.63 7.56
CA THR A 64 -11.66 -1.88 8.32
C THR A 64 -11.25 -1.69 9.79
N LEU A 65 -10.12 -1.03 10.04
CA LEU A 65 -9.68 -0.74 11.41
C LEU A 65 -10.65 0.19 12.14
N ALA A 66 -11.16 1.23 11.45
CA ALA A 66 -12.18 2.12 12.01
C ALA A 66 -13.48 1.38 12.34
N PHE A 67 -13.90 0.46 11.49
CA PHE A 67 -15.07 -0.39 11.71
C PHE A 67 -14.89 -1.28 12.95
N TRP A 68 -13.77 -1.98 13.09
CA TRP A 68 -13.50 -2.78 14.29
C TRP A 68 -13.42 -1.94 15.57
N LYS A 69 -12.78 -0.76 15.48
CA LYS A 69 -12.74 0.21 16.60
C LYS A 69 -14.14 0.64 17.01
N SER A 70 -15.04 0.91 16.07
CA SER A 70 -16.44 1.28 16.37
C SER A 70 -17.24 0.16 17.02
N GLN A 71 -16.81 -1.09 16.86
CA GLN A 71 -17.38 -2.26 17.54
C GLN A 71 -16.78 -2.50 18.93
N GLY A 72 -15.95 -1.60 19.44
CA GLY A 72 -15.30 -1.70 20.74
C GLY A 72 -14.13 -2.69 20.80
N LYS A 73 -13.62 -3.15 19.65
CA LYS A 73 -12.47 -4.07 19.61
C LYS A 73 -11.17 -3.36 19.99
N THR A 74 -10.31 -4.07 20.71
CA THR A 74 -8.91 -3.63 20.94
C THR A 74 -8.06 -4.00 19.72
N ILE A 75 -7.34 -3.06 19.16
CA ILE A 75 -6.55 -3.27 17.95
C ILE A 75 -5.11 -2.88 18.23
N ILE A 76 -4.18 -3.81 18.01
CA ILE A 76 -2.74 -3.58 18.10
C ILE A 76 -2.17 -3.68 16.69
N VAL A 77 -1.49 -2.64 16.23
CA VAL A 77 -0.90 -2.60 14.89
C VAL A 77 0.59 -2.32 15.02
N SER A 78 1.44 -3.24 14.56
CA SER A 78 2.86 -3.01 14.33
C SER A 78 3.03 -2.46 12.92
N GLU A 79 3.65 -1.28 12.73
CA GLU A 79 3.64 -0.61 11.44
C GLU A 79 4.78 0.40 11.27
N HIS A 80 5.26 0.51 10.01
CA HIS A 80 6.22 1.54 9.59
C HIS A 80 5.56 2.70 8.85
N ARG A 81 4.41 2.48 8.22
CA ARG A 81 3.63 3.48 7.47
C ARG A 81 2.55 4.08 8.35
N LEU A 82 2.90 5.08 9.13
CA LEU A 82 2.03 5.59 10.19
C LEU A 82 0.95 6.56 9.70
N TYR A 83 1.04 7.08 8.47
CA TYR A 83 0.16 8.14 7.97
C TYR A 83 -1.32 7.74 7.96
N TYR A 84 -1.64 6.48 7.64
CA TYR A 84 -3.03 6.02 7.61
C TYR A 84 -3.63 5.75 9.00
N LEU A 85 -2.79 5.69 10.05
CA LEU A 85 -3.21 5.55 11.44
C LEU A 85 -3.48 6.91 12.10
N ARG A 86 -3.11 8.01 11.45
CA ARG A 86 -3.35 9.36 11.95
C ARG A 86 -4.83 9.62 12.15
N GLY A 87 -5.23 10.10 13.36
CA GLY A 87 -6.62 10.32 13.75
C GLY A 87 -7.44 9.02 13.90
N LEU A 88 -6.81 7.85 13.85
CA LEU A 88 -7.43 6.56 14.10
C LEU A 88 -6.86 5.90 15.36
N ALA A 89 -5.54 5.87 15.52
CA ALA A 89 -4.88 5.31 16.69
C ALA A 89 -5.00 6.26 17.89
N ASP A 90 -5.24 5.69 19.08
CA ASP A 90 -5.40 6.42 20.33
C ASP A 90 -4.07 6.56 21.09
N ARG A 91 -3.16 5.57 20.92
CA ARG A 91 -1.85 5.52 21.56
C ARG A 91 -0.80 5.02 20.58
N PHE A 92 0.43 5.47 20.77
CA PHE A 92 1.59 5.00 20.03
C PHE A 92 2.67 4.53 21.02
N ILE A 93 3.20 3.34 20.80
CA ILE A 93 4.25 2.72 21.59
C ILE A 93 5.50 2.65 20.74
N TYR A 94 6.56 3.35 21.17
CA TYR A 94 7.84 3.34 20.48
C TYR A 94 8.77 2.30 21.10
N MET A 95 9.21 1.34 20.27
CA MET A 95 10.10 0.26 20.67
C MET A 95 11.48 0.43 20.06
N LYS A 96 12.52 0.19 20.86
CA LYS A 96 13.93 0.18 20.42
C LYS A 96 14.70 -0.89 21.18
N GLY A 97 15.43 -1.74 20.45
CA GLY A 97 16.23 -2.80 21.07
C GLY A 97 15.42 -3.77 21.95
N GLY A 98 14.21 -4.11 21.53
CA GLY A 98 13.31 -5.02 22.27
C GLY A 98 12.66 -4.43 23.52
N LYS A 99 12.79 -3.13 23.74
CA LYS A 99 12.23 -2.43 24.91
C LYS A 99 11.26 -1.34 24.49
N ILE A 100 10.20 -1.17 25.28
CA ILE A 100 9.33 0.02 25.18
C ILE A 100 10.15 1.20 25.72
N THR A 101 10.46 2.14 24.84
CA THR A 101 11.29 3.30 25.17
C THR A 101 10.43 4.52 25.47
N ARG A 102 9.29 4.64 24.80
CA ARG A 102 8.38 5.76 24.95
C ARG A 102 6.96 5.39 24.57
N GLU A 103 6.01 6.00 25.23
CA GLU A 103 4.60 5.93 24.90
C GLU A 103 4.09 7.36 24.64
N TYR A 104 3.16 7.49 23.71
CA TYR A 104 2.54 8.75 23.33
C TYR A 104 1.04 8.60 23.24
N THR A 105 0.31 9.60 23.66
CA THR A 105 -1.09 9.80 23.26
C THR A 105 -1.14 10.18 21.77
N ALA A 106 -2.33 10.11 21.18
CA ALA A 106 -2.53 10.58 19.81
C ALA A 106 -2.15 12.07 19.62
N GLU A 107 -2.46 12.90 20.61
CA GLU A 107 -2.15 14.34 20.59
C GLU A 107 -0.64 14.59 20.64
N GLU A 108 0.05 14.00 21.60
CA GLU A 108 1.51 14.10 21.74
C GLU A 108 2.23 13.63 20.47
N PHE A 109 1.81 12.50 19.91
CA PHE A 109 2.41 11.93 18.72
C PHE A 109 2.19 12.79 17.48
N ASN A 110 0.99 13.34 17.30
CA ASN A 110 0.68 14.27 16.22
C ASN A 110 1.40 15.61 16.36
N GLY A 111 1.69 16.04 17.61
CA GLY A 111 2.41 17.25 17.94
C GLY A 111 3.94 17.14 17.79
N LEU A 112 4.51 15.95 17.59
CA LEU A 112 5.94 15.78 17.36
C LEU A 112 6.40 16.58 16.14
N SER A 113 7.48 17.35 16.30
CA SER A 113 8.14 18.02 15.20
C SER A 113 8.72 16.98 14.20
N GLU A 114 8.93 17.38 12.95
CA GLU A 114 9.53 16.51 11.96
C GLU A 114 10.95 16.07 12.34
N GLN A 115 11.70 17.00 12.95
CA GLN A 115 13.03 16.70 13.49
C GLN A 115 12.97 15.62 14.58
N ALA A 116 12.07 15.74 15.56
CA ALA A 116 11.91 14.75 16.62
C ALA A 116 11.49 13.36 16.07
N ARG A 117 10.67 13.32 15.01
CA ARG A 117 10.33 12.06 14.34
C ARG A 117 11.51 11.43 13.60
N THR A 118 12.29 12.24 12.92
CA THR A 118 13.49 11.78 12.20
C THR A 118 14.54 11.23 13.17
N GLU A 119 14.76 11.89 14.31
CA GLU A 119 15.70 11.44 15.35
C GLU A 119 15.35 10.06 15.93
N ILE A 120 14.06 9.73 16.03
CA ILE A 120 13.60 8.41 16.47
C ILE A 120 13.39 7.45 15.30
N GLY A 121 13.77 7.82 14.08
CA GLY A 121 13.71 6.96 12.89
C GLY A 121 12.31 6.73 12.33
N LEU A 122 11.35 7.58 12.66
CA LEU A 122 10.00 7.49 12.10
C LEU A 122 9.90 8.20 10.76
N ARG A 123 9.09 7.62 9.87
CA ARG A 123 8.77 8.24 8.59
C ARG A 123 7.84 9.44 8.78
N THR A 124 7.94 10.43 7.88
CA THR A 124 7.06 11.59 7.91
C THR A 124 5.58 11.22 7.79
N PHE A 125 4.72 11.96 8.50
CA PHE A 125 3.27 11.89 8.37
C PHE A 125 2.71 12.76 7.23
N ALA A 126 3.43 13.84 6.92
CA ALA A 126 2.98 14.87 5.99
C ALA A 126 3.73 14.71 4.66
N LEU A 127 3.28 13.76 3.84
CA LEU A 127 3.84 13.58 2.50
C LEU A 127 3.68 14.83 1.62
N GLU A 128 2.68 15.66 1.92
CA GLU A 128 2.39 16.90 1.21
C GLU A 128 3.45 18.00 1.41
N GLN A 129 4.29 17.88 2.47
CA GLN A 129 5.33 18.85 2.80
C GLN A 129 6.70 18.49 2.20
N LEU A 130 6.81 17.34 1.54
CA LEU A 130 8.05 16.93 0.87
C LEU A 130 8.29 17.82 -0.36
N GLN A 131 9.35 18.63 -0.31
CA GLN A 131 9.80 19.36 -1.49
C GLN A 131 10.60 18.42 -2.39
N PRO A 132 10.30 18.37 -3.70
CA PRO A 132 11.10 17.59 -4.62
C PRO A 132 12.53 18.15 -4.68
N PRO A 133 13.55 17.30 -4.77
CA PRO A 133 14.92 17.77 -4.94
C PRO A 133 15.06 18.56 -6.26
N GLN A 134 15.88 19.60 -6.27
CA GLN A 134 16.20 20.31 -7.51
C GLN A 134 16.84 19.33 -8.49
N THR A 135 16.25 19.24 -9.67
CA THR A 135 16.69 18.30 -10.69
C THR A 135 17.76 18.96 -11.56
N PRO A 136 18.99 18.44 -11.65
CA PRO A 136 20.00 18.95 -12.56
C PRO A 136 19.50 18.91 -14.01
N GLN A 137 19.92 19.86 -14.83
CA GLN A 137 19.66 19.76 -16.27
C GLN A 137 20.52 18.62 -16.85
N CYS A 138 19.87 17.60 -17.38
CA CYS A 138 20.54 16.50 -18.07
C CYS A 138 20.40 16.69 -19.58
N THR A 139 21.53 16.65 -20.26
CA THR A 139 21.63 16.61 -21.73
C THR A 139 21.91 15.16 -22.14
N GLY A 140 20.87 14.37 -22.33
CA GLY A 140 20.98 12.98 -22.76
C GLY A 140 19.91 12.64 -23.80
N THR A 141 20.13 11.55 -24.54
CA THR A 141 19.14 11.05 -25.51
C THR A 141 17.91 10.53 -24.76
N GLU A 142 16.75 11.00 -25.12
CA GLU A 142 15.48 10.51 -24.59
C GLU A 142 15.16 9.15 -25.21
N LEU A 143 14.50 8.31 -24.44
CA LEU A 143 14.00 7.04 -24.92
C LEU A 143 12.52 7.16 -25.25
N GLU A 144 12.19 7.04 -26.52
CA GLU A 144 10.81 7.10 -27.01
C GLU A 144 10.22 5.70 -27.16
N LEU A 145 9.03 5.51 -26.60
CA LEU A 145 8.18 4.33 -26.79
C LEU A 145 6.98 4.75 -27.62
N LYS A 146 6.82 4.17 -28.81
CA LYS A 146 5.68 4.41 -29.69
C LYS A 146 4.90 3.13 -29.95
N GLN A 147 3.59 3.16 -29.70
CA GLN A 147 2.67 2.03 -29.89
C GLN A 147 3.12 0.72 -29.23
N PHE A 148 3.79 0.85 -28.08
CA PHE A 148 4.32 -0.29 -27.34
C PHE A 148 3.18 -1.14 -26.77
N ARG A 149 3.19 -2.43 -27.07
CA ARG A 149 2.18 -3.40 -26.62
C ARG A 149 2.84 -4.65 -26.06
N PHE A 150 2.24 -5.19 -25.02
CA PHE A 150 2.66 -6.47 -24.47
C PHE A 150 1.48 -7.29 -23.95
N ALA A 151 1.51 -8.59 -24.22
CA ALA A 151 0.62 -9.60 -23.66
C ALA A 151 1.40 -10.86 -23.32
N TYR A 152 1.07 -11.53 -22.22
CA TYR A 152 1.58 -12.87 -21.97
C TYR A 152 0.93 -13.89 -22.91
N PRO A 153 1.59 -15.03 -23.20
CA PRO A 153 0.99 -16.10 -24.00
C PRO A 153 -0.36 -16.51 -23.40
N HIS A 154 -1.38 -16.61 -24.25
CA HIS A 154 -2.77 -16.96 -23.89
C HIS A 154 -3.47 -15.94 -22.96
N GLY A 155 -2.94 -14.73 -22.76
CA GLY A 155 -3.52 -13.66 -21.97
C GLY A 155 -4.07 -12.50 -22.80
N SER A 156 -4.88 -11.64 -22.15
CA SER A 156 -5.24 -10.34 -22.70
C SER A 156 -4.04 -9.40 -22.70
N SER A 157 -4.07 -8.37 -23.56
CA SER A 157 -3.05 -7.31 -23.57
C SER A 157 -2.95 -6.64 -22.20
N ILE A 158 -1.74 -6.61 -21.63
CA ILE A 158 -1.48 -6.02 -20.30
C ILE A 158 -0.96 -4.59 -20.46
N LEU A 159 -0.15 -4.34 -21.48
CA LEU A 159 0.40 -3.02 -21.75
C LEU A 159 -0.08 -2.54 -23.11
N HIS A 160 -0.53 -1.30 -23.16
CA HIS A 160 -0.87 -0.57 -24.36
C HIS A 160 -0.48 0.90 -24.17
N ILE A 161 0.74 1.22 -24.57
CA ILE A 161 1.32 2.55 -24.43
C ILE A 161 1.41 3.14 -25.83
N GLN A 162 0.61 4.18 -26.08
CA GLN A 162 0.55 4.82 -27.39
C GLN A 162 1.82 5.63 -27.66
N ASP A 163 2.19 6.47 -26.66
CA ASP A 163 3.37 7.31 -26.72
C ASP A 163 3.89 7.57 -25.29
N CYS A 164 5.18 7.44 -25.09
CA CYS A 164 5.82 7.70 -23.81
C CYS A 164 7.28 8.05 -24.04
N THR A 165 7.74 9.16 -23.47
CA THR A 165 9.13 9.58 -23.50
C THR A 165 9.75 9.45 -22.13
N ILE A 166 10.87 8.76 -22.03
CA ILE A 166 11.65 8.60 -20.81
C ILE A 166 12.93 9.42 -20.94
N PRO A 167 13.09 10.48 -20.14
CA PRO A 167 14.26 11.34 -20.22
C PRO A 167 15.52 10.64 -19.71
N ALA A 168 16.61 10.75 -20.43
CA ALA A 168 17.90 10.23 -20.00
C ALA A 168 18.44 10.96 -18.77
N GLY A 169 19.21 10.25 -17.93
CA GLY A 169 19.86 10.82 -16.75
C GLY A 169 18.87 11.30 -15.66
N ARG A 170 17.65 10.82 -15.67
CA ARG A 170 16.61 11.16 -14.71
C ARG A 170 16.13 9.94 -13.95
N ILE A 171 15.59 10.17 -12.75
CA ILE A 171 14.83 9.15 -12.04
C ILE A 171 13.37 9.30 -12.46
N VAL A 172 12.83 8.27 -13.09
CA VAL A 172 11.42 8.25 -13.54
C VAL A 172 10.64 7.30 -12.67
N GLY A 173 9.66 7.83 -11.94
CA GLY A 173 8.75 7.04 -11.11
C GLY A 173 7.59 6.50 -11.92
N ILE A 174 7.40 5.16 -11.93
CA ILE A 174 6.23 4.51 -12.51
C ILE A 174 5.22 4.29 -11.40
N ILE A 175 4.08 4.98 -11.47
CA ILE A 175 3.04 4.95 -10.45
C ILE A 175 1.75 4.33 -11.01
N GLY A 176 0.90 3.82 -10.12
CA GLY A 176 -0.40 3.22 -10.46
C GLY A 176 -0.79 2.15 -9.45
N ASN A 177 -2.06 1.72 -9.50
CA ASN A 177 -2.60 0.68 -8.62
C ASN A 177 -1.92 -0.67 -8.83
N ASN A 178 -2.12 -1.60 -7.88
CA ASN A 178 -1.70 -2.99 -8.05
C ASN A 178 -2.44 -3.60 -9.25
N GLY A 179 -1.70 -4.37 -10.07
CA GLY A 179 -2.25 -4.90 -11.33
C GLY A 179 -2.22 -3.95 -12.53
N ALA A 180 -1.80 -2.68 -12.39
CA ALA A 180 -1.72 -1.73 -13.50
C ALA A 180 -0.60 -2.00 -14.53
N GLY A 181 0.14 -3.09 -14.39
CA GLY A 181 1.19 -3.46 -15.35
C GLY A 181 2.58 -2.87 -15.08
N LYS A 182 2.80 -2.17 -13.96
CA LYS A 182 4.10 -1.53 -13.62
C LYS A 182 5.29 -2.49 -13.68
N SER A 183 5.17 -3.63 -13.01
CA SER A 183 6.22 -4.65 -12.98
C SER A 183 6.41 -5.29 -14.36
N THR A 184 5.33 -5.50 -15.11
CA THR A 184 5.38 -5.99 -16.48
C THR A 184 6.13 -5.02 -17.39
N PHE A 185 5.81 -3.72 -17.27
CA PHE A 185 6.52 -2.66 -18.02
C PHE A 185 8.02 -2.66 -17.70
N SER A 186 8.39 -2.68 -16.41
CA SER A 186 9.79 -2.74 -15.99
C SER A 186 10.52 -3.98 -16.55
N ARG A 187 9.86 -5.15 -16.52
CA ARG A 187 10.43 -6.40 -17.07
C ARG A 187 10.61 -6.33 -18.58
N CYS A 188 9.66 -5.77 -19.31
CA CYS A 188 9.81 -5.52 -20.74
C CYS A 188 11.00 -4.59 -21.02
N PHE A 189 11.10 -3.52 -20.23
CA PHE A 189 12.16 -2.52 -20.38
C PHE A 189 13.56 -3.09 -20.13
N CYS A 190 13.70 -4.00 -19.17
CA CYS A 190 14.94 -4.70 -18.87
C CYS A 190 15.24 -5.86 -19.84
N GLY A 191 14.41 -6.10 -20.86
CA GLY A 191 14.59 -7.21 -21.81
C GLY A 191 14.35 -8.59 -21.20
N LEU A 192 13.72 -8.67 -20.03
CA LEU A 192 13.36 -9.93 -19.38
C LEU A 192 12.17 -10.62 -20.07
N GLU A 193 11.36 -9.84 -20.77
CA GLU A 193 10.27 -10.34 -21.61
C GLU A 193 10.67 -10.24 -23.08
N LYS A 194 10.82 -11.39 -23.76
CA LYS A 194 11.41 -11.47 -25.12
C LYS A 194 10.44 -11.12 -26.26
N ARG A 195 9.20 -10.77 -25.98
CA ARG A 195 8.14 -10.54 -27.00
C ARG A 195 7.53 -9.14 -26.85
N CYS A 196 8.34 -8.17 -26.47
CA CYS A 196 7.94 -6.78 -26.43
C CYS A 196 8.20 -6.15 -27.80
N GLY A 197 7.20 -5.62 -28.45
CA GLY A 197 7.28 -4.90 -29.69
C GLY A 197 6.32 -3.76 -29.74
#